data_5d85dd03ea6e61056b7732a3af4fe5c6
#
_entry.id   5d85dd03ea6e61056b7732a3af4fe5c6
#
_cell.length_a   1.000
_cell.length_b   1.000
_cell.length_c   1.000
_cell.angle_alpha   90.00
_cell.angle_beta   90.00
_cell.angle_gamma   90.00
#
_symmetry.space_group_name_H-M   'P 1'
#
loop_
_entity.id
_entity.type
_entity.pdbx_description
1 polymer ?
#
loop_
_entity_poly.entity_id
_entity_poly.type
_entity_poly.pdbx_seq_one_letter_code
_entity_poly.pdbx_strand_id
1 'polypeptide(L)'
;IGLLGGMSWESTLGYYRAINEGVKEKLGGLHSAKIAMYSVDFAPIEKLQHAGDWEGTAKVLSEAARRIQAAGADFLLICTNTMHKVAPEIEAAVQIPLLHIADATAEVLAHEGIQSVGLLGTAFTMEQDFYKGRLADRHGLQVLVPQEEDRQRVHKVIYQELCLGTIESESKKEYLRIIDVLAAQGAEAVILGCTEIGMLVQQIDTPVRLLDTTAIHAQKAVAHAIGEAHAG
;
A
#
# COMPACT_ATOMS: atom_id res chain seq x y z
N ILE A 1 6.52 11.29 -11.89
CA ILE A 1 5.85 10.50 -10.86
C ILE A 1 5.80 11.31 -9.58
N GLY A 2 4.62 11.47 -8.97
CA GLY A 2 4.44 12.10 -7.67
C GLY A 2 4.38 11.07 -6.54
N LEU A 3 5.17 11.26 -5.46
CA LEU A 3 5.14 10.39 -4.28
C LEU A 3 4.78 11.19 -3.03
N LEU A 4 3.62 10.90 -2.46
CA LEU A 4 3.20 11.37 -1.14
C LEU A 4 3.62 10.33 -0.10
N GLY A 5 4.75 10.57 0.53
CA GLY A 5 5.44 9.64 1.41
C GLY A 5 5.66 10.14 2.83
N GLY A 6 6.44 9.40 3.62
CA GLY A 6 6.78 9.72 5.00
C GLY A 6 5.88 9.04 6.04
N MET A 7 5.02 8.11 5.62
CA MET A 7 4.01 7.46 6.47
C MET A 7 4.07 5.92 6.42
N SER A 8 5.16 5.19 6.64
CA SER A 8 6.44 5.65 7.19
C SER A 8 7.43 6.13 6.11
N TRP A 9 8.57 6.70 6.56
CA TRP A 9 9.69 7.02 5.65
C TRP A 9 10.40 5.73 5.17
N GLU A 10 10.42 4.68 5.96
CA GLU A 10 10.98 3.36 5.64
C GLU A 10 10.28 2.78 4.40
N SER A 11 8.96 2.77 4.40
CA SER A 11 8.18 2.29 3.25
C SER A 11 8.36 3.19 2.03
N THR A 12 8.46 4.50 2.24
CA THR A 12 8.69 5.47 1.16
C THR A 12 10.02 5.23 0.45
N LEU A 13 11.06 4.84 1.19
CA LEU A 13 12.34 4.42 0.62
C LEU A 13 12.18 3.18 -0.27
N GLY A 14 11.34 2.23 0.14
CA GLY A 14 10.97 1.07 -0.67
C GLY A 14 10.34 1.45 -2.01
N TYR A 15 9.38 2.39 -2.00
CA TYR A 15 8.80 2.94 -3.23
C TYR A 15 9.83 3.59 -4.14
N TYR A 16 10.65 4.48 -3.58
CA TYR A 16 11.70 5.17 -4.36
C TYR A 16 12.63 4.18 -5.03
N ARG A 17 13.08 3.15 -4.30
CA ARG A 17 13.95 2.10 -4.84
C ARG A 17 13.26 1.29 -5.93
N ALA A 18 12.08 0.73 -5.64
CA ALA A 18 11.37 -0.15 -6.56
C ALA A 18 11.02 0.55 -7.89
N ILE A 19 10.62 1.83 -7.84
CA ILE A 19 10.32 2.62 -9.04
C ILE A 19 11.59 2.86 -9.87
N ASN A 20 12.72 3.22 -9.23
CA ASN A 20 13.96 3.44 -9.97
C ASN A 20 14.54 2.14 -10.55
N GLU A 21 14.49 1.03 -9.82
CA GLU A 21 14.89 -0.29 -10.29
C GLU A 21 14.00 -0.72 -11.47
N GLY A 22 12.69 -0.55 -11.39
CA GLY A 22 11.77 -0.88 -12.47
C GLY A 22 12.00 -0.04 -13.74
N VAL A 23 12.23 1.27 -13.61
CA VAL A 23 12.60 2.12 -14.77
C VAL A 23 13.93 1.68 -15.36
N LYS A 24 14.93 1.40 -14.54
CA LYS A 24 16.24 0.92 -15.00
C LYS A 24 16.15 -0.44 -15.71
N GLU A 25 15.33 -1.36 -15.21
CA GLU A 25 15.08 -2.65 -15.83
C GLU A 25 14.48 -2.50 -17.24
N LYS A 26 13.51 -1.60 -17.39
CA LYS A 26 12.80 -1.38 -18.66
C LYS A 26 13.60 -0.58 -19.69
N LEU A 27 14.31 0.45 -19.28
CA LEU A 27 14.99 1.38 -20.16
C LEU A 27 16.51 1.14 -20.24
N GLY A 28 17.09 0.41 -19.30
CA GLY A 28 18.51 0.06 -19.25
C GLY A 28 19.44 1.21 -18.84
N GLY A 29 20.73 0.92 -18.83
CA GLY A 29 21.80 1.92 -18.65
C GLY A 29 21.70 2.73 -17.37
N LEU A 30 21.80 4.05 -17.51
CA LEU A 30 21.74 5.02 -16.40
C LEU A 30 20.34 5.61 -16.19
N HIS A 31 19.30 5.04 -16.80
CA HIS A 31 17.95 5.53 -16.62
C HIS A 31 17.48 5.39 -15.18
N SER A 32 16.79 6.41 -14.70
CA SER A 32 16.11 6.48 -13.42
C SER A 32 14.76 7.21 -13.57
N ALA A 33 13.88 7.04 -12.62
CA ALA A 33 12.58 7.69 -12.64
C ALA A 33 12.68 9.20 -12.34
N LYS A 34 11.90 10.02 -13.05
CA LYS A 34 11.68 11.42 -12.66
C LYS A 34 10.64 11.43 -11.56
N ILE A 35 11.02 11.79 -10.33
CA ILE A 35 10.18 11.73 -9.14
C ILE A 35 10.11 13.10 -8.47
N ALA A 36 8.88 13.59 -8.22
CA ALA A 36 8.58 14.66 -7.28
C ALA A 36 8.05 14.02 -6.00
N MET A 37 8.77 14.14 -4.88
CA MET A 37 8.40 13.50 -3.62
C MET A 37 8.24 14.53 -2.52
N TYR A 38 7.16 14.41 -1.75
CA TYR A 38 6.97 15.12 -0.50
C TYR A 38 6.84 14.11 0.64
N SER A 39 7.85 14.08 1.50
CA SER A 39 7.87 13.24 2.70
C SER A 39 7.35 14.06 3.88
N VAL A 40 6.22 13.63 4.46
CA VAL A 40 5.63 14.28 5.63
C VAL A 40 6.27 13.78 6.92
N ASP A 41 6.13 14.54 8.02
CA ASP A 41 6.38 14.04 9.37
C ASP A 41 5.20 13.16 9.81
N PHE A 42 5.46 11.89 10.10
CA PHE A 42 4.39 10.93 10.42
C PHE A 42 3.79 11.12 11.81
N ALA A 43 4.56 11.57 12.79
CA ALA A 43 4.10 11.64 14.18
C ALA A 43 2.85 12.53 14.39
N PRO A 44 2.73 13.73 13.77
CA PRO A 44 1.50 14.50 13.82
C PRO A 44 0.31 13.82 13.12
N ILE A 45 0.56 13.14 12.00
CA ILE A 45 -0.47 12.45 11.21
C ILE A 45 -0.97 11.22 11.95
N GLU A 46 -0.07 10.45 12.55
CA GLU A 46 -0.42 9.30 13.39
C GLU A 46 -1.34 9.71 14.55
N LYS A 47 -1.08 10.84 15.21
CA LYS A 47 -1.95 11.38 16.26
C LYS A 47 -3.35 11.72 15.75
N LEU A 48 -3.46 12.38 14.59
CA LEU A 48 -4.75 12.66 13.96
C LEU A 48 -5.50 11.37 13.64
N GLN A 49 -4.81 10.38 13.08
CA GLN A 49 -5.35 9.08 12.73
C GLN A 49 -5.91 8.34 13.95
N HIS A 50 -5.15 8.27 15.06
CA HIS A 50 -5.60 7.63 16.31
C HIS A 50 -6.69 8.42 17.03
N ALA A 51 -6.73 9.74 16.88
CA ALA A 51 -7.84 10.57 17.35
C ALA A 51 -9.10 10.47 16.49
N GLY A 52 -9.04 9.78 15.34
CA GLY A 52 -10.14 9.72 14.37
C GLY A 52 -10.36 11.03 13.61
N ASP A 53 -9.43 11.98 13.67
CA ASP A 53 -9.49 13.25 12.95
C ASP A 53 -9.04 13.06 11.48
N TRP A 54 -9.93 12.47 10.69
CA TRP A 54 -9.69 12.24 9.27
C TRP A 54 -9.80 13.52 8.43
N GLU A 55 -10.55 14.52 8.89
CA GLU A 55 -10.61 15.83 8.24
C GLU A 55 -9.27 16.56 8.37
N GLY A 56 -8.68 16.60 9.56
CA GLY A 56 -7.33 17.12 9.78
C GLY A 56 -6.29 16.37 8.95
N THR A 57 -6.37 15.04 8.91
CA THR A 57 -5.50 14.20 8.08
C THR A 57 -5.63 14.56 6.60
N ALA A 58 -6.86 14.65 6.08
CA ALA A 58 -7.13 15.02 4.68
C ALA A 58 -6.55 16.39 4.33
N LYS A 59 -6.70 17.38 5.22
CA LYS A 59 -6.16 18.73 5.02
C LYS A 59 -4.64 18.74 4.86
N VAL A 60 -3.92 18.03 5.75
CA VAL A 60 -2.46 17.95 5.72
C VAL A 60 -1.98 17.25 4.44
N LEU A 61 -2.59 16.12 4.09
CA LEU A 61 -2.18 15.33 2.93
C LEU A 61 -2.56 15.98 1.60
N SER A 62 -3.70 16.66 1.53
CA SER A 62 -4.09 17.45 0.36
C SER A 62 -3.14 18.61 0.08
N GLU A 63 -2.66 19.29 1.13
CA GLU A 63 -1.63 20.34 0.97
C GLU A 63 -0.30 19.77 0.46
N ALA A 64 0.13 18.61 0.98
CA ALA A 64 1.31 17.91 0.50
C ALA A 64 1.16 17.47 -0.98
N ALA A 65 -0.02 16.98 -1.38
CA ALA A 65 -0.31 16.60 -2.76
C ALA A 65 -0.24 17.80 -3.72
N ARG A 66 -0.76 18.98 -3.32
CA ARG A 66 -0.63 20.22 -4.12
C ARG A 66 0.83 20.61 -4.36
N ARG A 67 1.69 20.43 -3.34
CA ARG A 67 3.14 20.70 -3.48
C ARG A 67 3.79 19.74 -4.47
N ILE A 68 3.41 18.46 -4.46
CA ILE A 68 3.89 17.47 -5.41
C ILE A 68 3.45 17.84 -6.84
N GLN A 69 2.17 18.21 -7.03
CA GLN A 69 1.68 18.70 -8.33
C GLN A 69 2.44 19.94 -8.79
N ALA A 70 2.66 20.93 -7.90
CA ALA A 70 3.41 22.15 -8.20
C ALA A 70 4.88 21.86 -8.56
N ALA A 71 5.46 20.75 -8.05
CA ALA A 71 6.78 20.28 -8.42
C ALA A 71 6.83 19.57 -9.80
N GLY A 72 5.70 19.50 -10.52
CA GLY A 72 5.63 19.00 -11.90
C GLY A 72 5.35 17.50 -12.00
N ALA A 73 4.70 16.89 -11.02
CA ALA A 73 4.23 15.50 -11.14
C ALA A 73 3.03 15.42 -12.12
N ASP A 74 2.98 14.36 -12.93
CA ASP A 74 1.90 14.08 -13.88
C ASP A 74 0.80 13.21 -13.27
N PHE A 75 1.14 12.43 -12.25
CA PHE A 75 0.22 11.60 -11.46
C PHE A 75 0.77 11.38 -10.05
N LEU A 76 -0.08 10.93 -9.14
CA LEU A 76 0.21 10.82 -7.70
C LEU A 76 0.09 9.39 -7.20
N LEU A 77 0.99 8.99 -6.30
CA LEU A 77 0.86 7.81 -5.44
C LEU A 77 0.85 8.26 -3.97
N ILE A 78 -0.04 7.67 -3.18
CA ILE A 78 0.01 7.74 -1.72
C ILE A 78 0.78 6.49 -1.24
N CYS A 79 1.98 6.69 -0.68
CA CYS A 79 2.91 5.61 -0.35
C CYS A 79 2.54 4.88 0.97
N THR A 80 1.25 4.62 1.20
CA THR A 80 0.71 3.89 2.35
C THR A 80 -0.73 3.44 2.06
N ASN A 81 -1.13 2.30 2.59
CA ASN A 81 -2.50 1.80 2.40
C ASN A 81 -3.53 2.61 3.21
N THR A 82 -3.28 2.85 4.50
CA THR A 82 -4.26 3.45 5.42
C THR A 82 -4.73 4.85 4.98
N MET A 83 -3.83 5.67 4.42
CA MET A 83 -4.19 7.04 4.02
C MET A 83 -5.03 7.13 2.74
N HIS A 84 -5.23 6.00 2.05
CA HIS A 84 -6.25 5.93 0.99
C HIS A 84 -7.67 6.11 1.51
N LYS A 85 -7.88 6.11 2.83
CA LYS A 85 -9.14 6.52 3.44
C LYS A 85 -9.53 7.97 3.11
N VAL A 86 -8.54 8.84 2.93
CA VAL A 86 -8.73 10.25 2.55
C VAL A 86 -8.35 10.52 1.07
N ALA A 87 -8.30 9.46 0.27
CA ALA A 87 -8.02 9.59 -1.17
C ALA A 87 -9.01 10.50 -1.90
N PRO A 88 -10.33 10.47 -1.64
CA PRO A 88 -11.28 11.37 -2.31
C PRO A 88 -10.97 12.85 -2.08
N GLU A 89 -10.58 13.23 -0.87
CA GLU A 89 -10.23 14.61 -0.51
C GLU A 89 -8.91 15.03 -1.17
N ILE A 90 -7.94 14.11 -1.25
CA ILE A 90 -6.67 14.35 -1.93
C ILE A 90 -6.90 14.52 -3.43
N GLU A 91 -7.68 13.63 -4.06
CA GLU A 91 -8.05 13.73 -5.48
C GLU A 91 -8.76 15.04 -5.80
N ALA A 92 -9.68 15.47 -4.93
CA ALA A 92 -10.37 16.75 -5.08
C ALA A 92 -9.45 17.98 -4.97
N ALA A 93 -8.28 17.82 -4.32
CA ALA A 93 -7.34 18.90 -4.07
C ALA A 93 -6.31 19.15 -5.19
N VAL A 94 -6.18 18.21 -6.14
CA VAL A 94 -5.20 18.25 -7.25
C VAL A 94 -5.88 18.01 -8.59
N GLN A 95 -5.17 18.32 -9.70
CA GLN A 95 -5.66 18.08 -11.07
C GLN A 95 -5.02 16.85 -11.72
N ILE A 96 -4.00 16.28 -11.08
CA ILE A 96 -3.30 15.08 -11.55
C ILE A 96 -4.01 13.83 -11.03
N PRO A 97 -4.07 12.72 -11.81
CA PRO A 97 -4.73 11.50 -11.38
C PRO A 97 -3.98 10.84 -10.22
N LEU A 98 -4.73 10.21 -9.33
CA LEU A 98 -4.21 9.32 -8.29
C LEU A 98 -4.23 7.87 -8.81
N LEU A 99 -3.08 7.20 -8.81
CA LEU A 99 -3.04 5.75 -8.92
C LEU A 99 -3.38 5.15 -7.55
N HIS A 100 -4.54 4.50 -7.46
CA HIS A 100 -5.02 3.98 -6.18
C HIS A 100 -4.42 2.59 -5.91
N ILE A 101 -3.80 2.39 -4.74
CA ILE A 101 -3.07 1.15 -4.38
C ILE A 101 -3.97 -0.10 -4.41
N ALA A 102 -5.24 0.02 -3.99
CA ALA A 102 -6.18 -1.10 -4.02
C ALA A 102 -6.57 -1.49 -5.45
N ASP A 103 -6.72 -0.52 -6.36
CA ASP A 103 -7.04 -0.81 -7.77
C ASP A 103 -5.86 -1.50 -8.47
N ALA A 104 -4.64 -1.04 -8.22
CA ALA A 104 -3.43 -1.69 -8.73
C ALA A 104 -3.34 -3.17 -8.26
N THR A 105 -3.67 -3.42 -7.00
CA THR A 105 -3.70 -4.79 -6.43
C THR A 105 -4.82 -5.62 -7.06
N ALA A 106 -6.02 -5.05 -7.24
CA ALA A 106 -7.16 -5.74 -7.84
C ALA A 106 -6.92 -6.12 -9.31
N GLU A 107 -6.20 -5.29 -10.08
CA GLU A 107 -5.82 -5.63 -11.46
C GLU A 107 -4.93 -6.88 -11.51
N VAL A 108 -3.98 -7.03 -10.58
CA VAL A 108 -3.13 -8.24 -10.49
C VAL A 108 -3.99 -9.46 -10.15
N LEU A 109 -4.90 -9.35 -9.18
CA LEU A 109 -5.80 -10.42 -8.79
C LEU A 109 -6.70 -10.86 -9.96
N ALA A 110 -7.26 -9.90 -10.69
CA ALA A 110 -8.08 -10.17 -11.87
C ALA A 110 -7.29 -10.90 -12.97
N HIS A 111 -6.05 -10.49 -13.21
CA HIS A 111 -5.16 -11.15 -14.17
C HIS A 111 -4.79 -12.59 -13.76
N GLU A 112 -4.60 -12.84 -12.45
CA GLU A 112 -4.33 -14.14 -11.90
C GLU A 112 -5.60 -15.01 -11.72
N GLY A 113 -6.80 -14.46 -11.96
CA GLY A 113 -8.09 -15.14 -11.83
C GLY A 113 -8.52 -15.41 -10.38
N ILE A 114 -7.92 -14.70 -9.42
CA ILE A 114 -8.16 -14.86 -7.98
C ILE A 114 -9.44 -14.11 -7.59
N GLN A 115 -10.33 -14.78 -6.84
CA GLN A 115 -11.63 -14.24 -6.43
C GLN A 115 -11.74 -14.04 -4.91
N SER A 116 -10.96 -14.78 -4.11
CA SER A 116 -10.99 -14.72 -2.64
C SER A 116 -9.61 -14.41 -2.09
N VAL A 117 -9.51 -13.37 -1.27
CA VAL A 117 -8.22 -12.89 -0.74
C VAL A 117 -8.27 -12.68 0.76
N GLY A 118 -7.19 -13.03 1.45
CA GLY A 118 -6.92 -12.57 2.80
C GLY A 118 -6.35 -11.15 2.78
N LEU A 119 -6.66 -10.35 3.77
CA LEU A 119 -6.13 -8.99 3.93
C LEU A 119 -5.46 -8.84 5.30
N LEU A 120 -4.16 -8.55 5.28
CA LEU A 120 -3.38 -8.16 6.46
C LEU A 120 -3.01 -6.69 6.34
N GLY A 121 -3.16 -5.94 7.44
CA GLY A 121 -2.85 -4.51 7.47
C GLY A 121 -3.10 -3.91 8.84
N THR A 122 -3.14 -2.58 8.93
CA THR A 122 -3.59 -1.93 10.16
C THR A 122 -5.06 -2.25 10.44
N ALA A 123 -5.52 -2.09 11.68
CA ALA A 123 -6.94 -2.23 12.01
C ALA A 123 -7.81 -1.36 11.08
N PHE A 124 -7.37 -0.15 10.76
CA PHE A 124 -8.07 0.73 9.82
C PHE A 124 -8.28 0.09 8.44
N THR A 125 -7.23 -0.55 7.90
CA THR A 125 -7.27 -1.19 6.58
C THR A 125 -8.11 -2.47 6.60
N MET A 126 -8.01 -3.28 7.65
CA MET A 126 -8.74 -4.55 7.76
C MET A 126 -10.23 -4.36 8.12
N GLU A 127 -10.58 -3.34 8.90
CA GLU A 127 -11.92 -3.19 9.48
C GLU A 127 -12.81 -2.17 8.75
N GLN A 128 -12.20 -1.14 8.13
CA GLN A 128 -12.97 -0.08 7.48
C GLN A 128 -13.16 -0.34 5.98
N ASP A 129 -14.24 0.22 5.41
CA ASP A 129 -14.66 -0.10 4.05
C ASP A 129 -13.86 0.60 2.94
N PHE A 130 -13.05 1.61 3.27
CA PHE A 130 -12.29 2.36 2.25
C PHE A 130 -11.35 1.47 1.41
N TYR A 131 -10.85 0.36 1.97
CA TYR A 131 -9.98 -0.59 1.29
C TYR A 131 -10.73 -1.86 0.88
N LYS A 132 -11.21 -2.65 1.88
CA LYS A 132 -11.92 -3.92 1.59
C LYS A 132 -13.21 -3.70 0.79
N GLY A 133 -13.97 -2.63 1.10
CA GLY A 133 -15.17 -2.27 0.35
C GLY A 133 -14.84 -1.91 -1.09
N ARG A 134 -13.74 -1.17 -1.32
CA ARG A 134 -13.30 -0.87 -2.70
C ARG A 134 -12.97 -2.14 -3.50
N LEU A 135 -12.29 -3.12 -2.88
CA LEU A 135 -12.00 -4.41 -3.52
C LEU A 135 -13.29 -5.21 -3.81
N ALA A 136 -14.22 -5.24 -2.85
CA ALA A 136 -15.48 -5.94 -3.01
C ALA A 136 -16.41 -5.28 -4.02
N ASP A 137 -16.68 -3.97 -3.85
CA ASP A 137 -17.72 -3.25 -4.60
C ASP A 137 -17.30 -2.97 -6.05
N ARG A 138 -16.02 -2.64 -6.28
CA ARG A 138 -15.52 -2.30 -7.62
C ARG A 138 -14.96 -3.49 -8.39
N HIS A 139 -14.44 -4.48 -7.68
CA HIS A 139 -13.70 -5.60 -8.30
C HIS A 139 -14.33 -6.97 -8.03
N GLY A 140 -15.41 -7.04 -7.23
CA GLY A 140 -16.16 -8.27 -6.98
C GLY A 140 -15.38 -9.30 -6.14
N LEU A 141 -14.35 -8.88 -5.41
CA LEU A 141 -13.49 -9.76 -4.63
C LEU A 141 -14.11 -10.09 -3.27
N GLN A 142 -14.00 -11.35 -2.86
CA GLN A 142 -14.26 -11.75 -1.48
C GLN A 142 -13.02 -11.44 -0.64
N VAL A 143 -13.18 -10.59 0.39
CA VAL A 143 -12.07 -10.17 1.27
C VAL A 143 -12.26 -10.77 2.64
N LEU A 144 -11.34 -11.67 3.02
CA LEU A 144 -11.26 -12.29 4.34
C LEU A 144 -10.27 -11.52 5.21
N VAL A 145 -10.63 -11.30 6.46
CA VAL A 145 -9.72 -10.69 7.46
C VAL A 145 -9.56 -11.65 8.65
N PRO A 146 -8.44 -11.60 9.37
CA PRO A 146 -8.23 -12.44 10.55
C PRO A 146 -9.30 -12.21 11.62
N GLN A 147 -9.46 -13.16 12.54
CA GLN A 147 -10.27 -12.96 13.74
C GLN A 147 -9.73 -11.80 14.60
N GLU A 148 -10.56 -11.25 15.47
CA GLU A 148 -10.26 -10.02 16.21
C GLU A 148 -8.92 -10.06 16.94
N GLU A 149 -8.60 -11.15 17.65
CA GLU A 149 -7.35 -11.30 18.37
C GLU A 149 -6.12 -11.22 17.44
N ASP A 150 -6.18 -11.88 16.29
CA ASP A 150 -5.13 -11.85 15.28
C ASP A 150 -5.04 -10.50 14.58
N ARG A 151 -6.17 -9.79 14.35
CA ARG A 151 -6.16 -8.42 13.81
C ARG A 151 -5.46 -7.45 14.76
N GLN A 152 -5.74 -7.56 16.06
CA GLN A 152 -5.08 -6.74 17.08
C GLN A 152 -3.57 -7.03 17.13
N ARG A 153 -3.18 -8.30 17.03
CA ARG A 153 -1.76 -8.70 16.97
C ARG A 153 -1.06 -8.12 15.74
N VAL A 154 -1.66 -8.27 14.56
CA VAL A 154 -1.13 -7.70 13.30
C VAL A 154 -0.96 -6.19 13.43
N HIS A 155 -1.98 -5.49 13.91
CA HIS A 155 -1.95 -4.05 14.12
C HIS A 155 -0.83 -3.61 15.06
N LYS A 156 -0.69 -4.31 16.20
CA LYS A 156 0.34 -4.03 17.20
C LYS A 156 1.75 -4.18 16.64
N VAL A 157 2.02 -5.28 15.93
CA VAL A 157 3.32 -5.53 15.30
C VAL A 157 3.67 -4.44 14.29
N ILE A 158 2.70 -4.01 13.47
CA ILE A 158 2.91 -2.92 12.50
C ILE A 158 3.44 -1.66 13.20
N TYR A 159 2.76 -1.18 14.26
CA TYR A 159 3.12 0.09 14.90
C TYR A 159 4.27 -0.01 15.89
N GLN A 160 4.42 -1.15 16.60
CA GLN A 160 5.41 -1.28 17.68
C GLN A 160 6.74 -1.88 17.21
N GLU A 161 6.76 -2.49 16.01
CA GLU A 161 7.94 -3.12 15.45
C GLU A 161 8.24 -2.57 14.05
N LEU A 162 7.40 -2.87 13.05
CA LEU A 162 7.71 -2.64 11.65
C LEU A 162 7.86 -1.15 11.28
N CYS A 163 6.98 -0.29 11.78
CA CYS A 163 7.09 1.17 11.58
C CYS A 163 8.30 1.79 12.31
N LEU A 164 8.95 1.03 13.20
CA LEU A 164 10.18 1.42 13.88
C LEU A 164 11.42 0.73 13.27
N GLY A 165 11.25 0.02 12.15
CA GLY A 165 12.32 -0.71 11.47
C GLY A 165 12.77 -1.98 12.19
N THR A 166 12.01 -2.46 13.19
CA THR A 166 12.31 -3.67 13.95
C THR A 166 11.64 -4.88 13.32
N ILE A 167 12.40 -5.97 13.13
CA ILE A 167 11.91 -7.22 12.54
C ILE A 167 12.20 -8.35 13.54
N GLU A 168 11.12 -8.91 14.12
CA GLU A 168 11.19 -9.96 15.12
C GLU A 168 10.79 -11.32 14.55
N SER A 169 11.59 -12.36 14.88
CA SER A 169 11.34 -13.71 14.35
C SER A 169 10.04 -14.32 14.88
N GLU A 170 9.62 -13.99 16.10
CA GLU A 170 8.35 -14.46 16.65
C GLU A 170 7.16 -13.80 15.96
N SER A 171 7.25 -12.51 15.67
CA SER A 171 6.23 -11.81 14.89
C SER A 171 6.10 -12.39 13.48
N LYS A 172 7.22 -12.77 12.85
CA LYS A 172 7.21 -13.48 11.57
C LYS A 172 6.47 -14.81 11.64
N LYS A 173 6.73 -15.64 12.65
CA LYS A 173 6.02 -16.91 12.83
C LYS A 173 4.51 -16.71 12.99
N GLU A 174 4.11 -15.73 13.78
CA GLU A 174 2.69 -15.41 13.97
C GLU A 174 2.03 -14.96 12.68
N TYR A 175 2.69 -14.13 11.89
CA TYR A 175 2.15 -13.71 10.58
C TYR A 175 1.97 -14.89 9.63
N LEU A 176 2.94 -15.81 9.57
CA LEU A 176 2.84 -17.02 8.77
C LEU A 176 1.67 -17.91 9.23
N ARG A 177 1.50 -18.09 10.55
CA ARG A 177 0.34 -18.80 11.11
C ARG A 177 -0.98 -18.14 10.69
N ILE A 178 -1.07 -16.82 10.75
CA ILE A 178 -2.29 -16.07 10.36
C ILE A 178 -2.57 -16.23 8.86
N ILE A 179 -1.53 -16.19 8.03
CA ILE A 179 -1.64 -16.43 6.59
C ILE A 179 -2.19 -17.84 6.30
N ASP A 180 -1.67 -18.86 7.00
CA ASP A 180 -2.16 -20.23 6.85
C ASP A 180 -3.63 -20.38 7.28
N VAL A 181 -4.05 -19.68 8.34
CA VAL A 181 -5.46 -19.65 8.79
C VAL A 181 -6.35 -19.03 7.72
N LEU A 182 -5.95 -17.90 7.11
CA LEU A 182 -6.72 -17.28 6.04
C LEU A 182 -6.82 -18.18 4.81
N ALA A 183 -5.73 -18.85 4.44
CA ALA A 183 -5.74 -19.81 3.34
C ALA A 183 -6.67 -21.00 3.64
N ALA A 184 -6.66 -21.54 4.86
CA ALA A 184 -7.59 -22.60 5.29
C ALA A 184 -9.07 -22.15 5.29
N GLN A 185 -9.34 -20.84 5.40
CA GLN A 185 -10.67 -20.25 5.28
C GLN A 185 -11.11 -20.00 3.82
N GLY A 186 -10.24 -20.29 2.86
CA GLY A 186 -10.54 -20.16 1.43
C GLY A 186 -9.91 -18.94 0.74
N ALA A 187 -8.96 -18.23 1.40
CA ALA A 187 -8.19 -17.23 0.71
C ALA A 187 -7.23 -17.90 -0.29
N GLU A 188 -7.33 -17.55 -1.57
CA GLU A 188 -6.45 -18.01 -2.63
C GLU A 188 -5.10 -17.26 -2.63
N ALA A 189 -5.11 -16.06 -2.10
CA ALA A 189 -3.93 -15.22 -1.90
C ALA A 189 -4.10 -14.33 -0.66
N VAL A 190 -3.01 -13.75 -0.17
CA VAL A 190 -3.04 -12.80 0.93
C VAL A 190 -2.41 -11.46 0.52
N ILE A 191 -3.19 -10.39 0.67
CA ILE A 191 -2.75 -9.01 0.44
C ILE A 191 -1.99 -8.52 1.67
N LEU A 192 -0.74 -8.10 1.48
CA LEU A 192 0.05 -7.40 2.47
C LEU A 192 -0.32 -5.91 2.43
N GLY A 193 -1.44 -5.59 3.09
CA GLY A 193 -2.08 -4.26 3.09
C GLY A 193 -1.44 -3.26 4.06
N CYS A 194 -0.20 -3.46 4.41
CA CYS A 194 0.69 -2.49 5.03
C CYS A 194 2.05 -2.61 4.36
N THR A 195 2.60 -1.48 3.97
CA THR A 195 3.84 -1.39 3.19
C THR A 195 5.05 -2.01 3.90
N GLU A 196 5.02 -2.08 5.23
CA GLU A 196 6.07 -2.65 6.07
C GLU A 196 5.99 -4.17 6.21
N ILE A 197 4.84 -4.81 5.95
CA ILE A 197 4.69 -6.26 6.13
C ILE A 197 5.62 -7.04 5.19
N GLY A 198 5.86 -6.52 3.97
CA GLY A 198 6.81 -7.11 3.03
C GLY A 198 8.27 -7.19 3.52
N MET A 199 8.63 -6.40 4.56
CA MET A 199 9.93 -6.53 5.24
C MET A 199 9.97 -7.73 6.20
N LEU A 200 8.82 -8.14 6.77
CA LEU A 200 8.71 -9.23 7.73
C LEU A 200 8.49 -10.58 7.04
N VAL A 201 7.54 -10.64 6.09
CA VAL A 201 7.13 -11.88 5.41
C VAL A 201 7.26 -11.70 3.90
N GLN A 202 7.93 -12.66 3.27
CA GLN A 202 8.18 -12.69 1.83
C GLN A 202 7.61 -13.97 1.20
N GLN A 203 7.44 -13.98 -0.12
CA GLN A 203 6.90 -15.14 -0.84
C GLN A 203 7.65 -16.45 -0.58
N ILE A 204 8.95 -16.40 -0.32
CA ILE A 204 9.76 -17.58 -0.04
C ILE A 204 9.41 -18.25 1.31
N ASP A 205 8.75 -17.53 2.22
CA ASP A 205 8.44 -17.98 3.56
C ASP A 205 7.16 -18.84 3.64
N THR A 206 6.33 -18.83 2.57
CA THR A 206 5.03 -19.51 2.55
C THR A 206 4.66 -19.95 1.13
N PRO A 207 3.96 -21.09 0.96
CA PRO A 207 3.39 -21.49 -0.33
C PRO A 207 2.17 -20.65 -0.73
N VAL A 208 1.55 -19.93 0.21
CA VAL A 208 0.40 -19.05 -0.06
C VAL A 208 0.84 -17.87 -0.91
N ARG A 209 0.10 -17.56 -1.98
CA ARG A 209 0.38 -16.40 -2.82
C ARG A 209 0.29 -15.11 -2.01
N LEU A 210 1.38 -14.36 -1.93
CA LEU A 210 1.43 -13.05 -1.27
C LEU A 210 1.42 -11.92 -2.29
N LEU A 211 0.66 -10.87 -2.01
CA LEU A 211 0.56 -9.66 -2.82
C LEU A 211 1.13 -8.49 -2.03
N ASP A 212 2.37 -8.16 -2.31
CA ASP A 212 3.01 -6.96 -1.75
C ASP A 212 2.45 -5.72 -2.46
N THR A 213 1.58 -5.00 -1.76
CA THR A 213 0.92 -3.82 -2.30
C THR A 213 1.90 -2.71 -2.69
N THR A 214 3.04 -2.60 -2.01
CA THR A 214 4.09 -1.62 -2.34
C THR A 214 4.75 -1.95 -3.68
N ALA A 215 5.15 -3.20 -3.85
CA ALA A 215 5.78 -3.66 -5.09
C ALA A 215 4.83 -3.53 -6.28
N ILE A 216 3.58 -3.97 -6.14
CA ILE A 216 2.54 -3.88 -7.18
C ILE A 216 2.28 -2.42 -7.56
N HIS A 217 2.11 -1.54 -6.57
CA HIS A 217 1.82 -0.13 -6.80
C HIS A 217 2.99 0.59 -7.48
N ALA A 218 4.22 0.29 -7.06
CA ALA A 218 5.43 0.81 -7.71
C ALA A 218 5.58 0.34 -9.16
N GLN A 219 5.32 -0.95 -9.44
CA GLN A 219 5.32 -1.50 -10.80
C GLN A 219 4.27 -0.84 -11.69
N LYS A 220 3.06 -0.61 -11.17
CA LYS A 220 2.00 0.11 -11.88
C LYS A 220 2.42 1.55 -12.20
N ALA A 221 3.09 2.23 -11.27
CA ALA A 221 3.61 3.57 -11.49
C ALA A 221 4.69 3.61 -12.60
N VAL A 222 5.57 2.61 -12.62
CA VAL A 222 6.59 2.45 -13.68
C VAL A 222 5.92 2.25 -15.04
N ALA A 223 4.99 1.29 -15.15
CA ALA A 223 4.26 1.02 -16.37
C ALA A 223 3.52 2.26 -16.89
N HIS A 224 2.87 3.01 -16.00
CA HIS A 224 2.19 4.25 -16.34
C HIS A 224 3.15 5.33 -16.84
N ALA A 225 4.30 5.48 -16.18
CA ALA A 225 5.30 6.53 -16.52
C ALA A 225 6.00 6.30 -17.85
N ILE A 226 6.19 5.03 -18.26
CA ILE A 226 6.85 4.68 -19.53
C ILE A 226 5.86 4.41 -20.70
N GLY A 227 4.55 4.59 -20.46
CA GLY A 227 3.53 4.45 -21.48
C GLY A 227 3.08 3.00 -21.76
N GLU A 228 3.43 2.02 -20.94
CA GLU A 228 2.99 0.62 -21.07
C GLU A 228 1.55 0.37 -20.52
N ALA A 229 0.92 1.38 -19.90
CA ALA A 229 -0.34 1.24 -19.19
C ALA A 229 -1.57 0.96 -20.10
N HIS A 230 -1.40 0.89 -21.41
CA HIS A 230 -2.51 0.75 -22.39
C HIS A 230 -2.28 -0.39 -23.42
N ALA A 231 -1.32 -1.30 -23.16
CA ALA A 231 -1.06 -2.46 -24.02
C ALA A 231 -1.56 -3.75 -23.35
N GLY A 232 -2.88 -3.87 -23.23
CA GLY A 232 -3.52 -5.09 -22.67
C GLY A 232 -4.99 -5.10 -22.95
#